data_b124b79b0ed8f08e531be8ce4a617dd7
#
_entry.id   b124b79b0ed8f08e531be8ce4a617dd7
#
_cell.length_a   1.000
_cell.length_b   1.000
_cell.length_c   1.000
_cell.angle_alpha   90.00
_cell.angle_beta   90.00
_cell.angle_gamma   90.00
#
_symmetry.space_group_name_H-M   'P 1'
#
loop_
_entity.id
_entity.type
_entity.pdbx_description
1 polymer ?
#
loop_
_entity_poly.entity_id
_entity_poly.type
_entity_poly.pdbx_seq_one_letter_code
_entity_poly.pdbx_strand_id
1 'polypeptide(L)'
;MTKKILIVDDEVHIKMLLEQTLEELEDEFDVELLTASDGEEGLAIIRNDHPDLVFLDIMMPKMNGYEVCRIVMEDEQYDGIKIILLTAKGQEVDRKQGLEMGAKMYMTKPFDPDEILKVSKDLLELEA
;
A
#
# COMPACT_ATOMS: atom_id res chain seq x y z
N MET A 1 18.33 1.90 -8.53
CA MET A 1 17.99 1.50 -7.15
C MET A 1 16.66 0.75 -7.14
N THR A 2 16.60 -0.32 -6.38
CA THR A 2 15.38 -1.13 -6.30
C THR A 2 14.26 -0.35 -5.60
N LYS A 3 13.10 -0.29 -6.22
CA LYS A 3 11.89 0.25 -5.60
C LYS A 3 11.15 -0.91 -4.92
N LYS A 4 10.60 -0.67 -3.75
CA LYS A 4 9.90 -1.70 -2.98
C LYS A 4 8.43 -1.33 -2.81
N ILE A 5 7.55 -2.29 -3.09
CA ILE A 5 6.12 -2.13 -2.88
C ILE A 5 5.70 -3.14 -1.81
N LEU A 6 5.05 -2.65 -0.75
CA LEU A 6 4.50 -3.48 0.31
C LEU A 6 2.99 -3.56 0.16
N ILE A 7 2.45 -4.76 0.25
CA ILE A 7 1.00 -5.01 0.23
C ILE A 7 0.60 -5.52 1.61
N VAL A 8 -0.26 -4.78 2.30
CA VAL A 8 -0.74 -5.14 3.64
C VAL A 8 -2.24 -5.36 3.59
N ASP A 9 -2.66 -6.61 3.67
CA ASP A 9 -4.07 -6.99 3.61
C ASP A 9 -4.24 -8.35 4.30
N ASP A 10 -5.29 -8.52 5.10
CA ASP A 10 -5.55 -9.79 5.76
C ASP A 10 -6.27 -10.80 4.85
N GLU A 11 -6.76 -10.36 3.70
CA GLU A 11 -7.41 -11.22 2.73
C GLU A 11 -6.40 -11.80 1.74
N VAL A 12 -6.26 -13.13 1.76
CA VAL A 12 -5.29 -13.82 0.89
C VAL A 12 -5.57 -13.54 -0.58
N HIS A 13 -6.84 -13.54 -0.98
CA HIS A 13 -7.22 -13.30 -2.38
C HIS A 13 -6.80 -11.93 -2.88
N ILE A 14 -6.93 -10.92 -2.05
CA ILE A 14 -6.57 -9.54 -2.41
C ILE A 14 -5.05 -9.42 -2.54
N LYS A 15 -4.31 -10.02 -1.61
CA LYS A 15 -2.84 -10.02 -1.72
C LYS A 15 -2.38 -10.69 -3.00
N MET A 16 -2.95 -11.86 -3.32
CA MET A 16 -2.61 -12.59 -4.54
C MET A 16 -2.93 -11.79 -5.79
N LEU A 17 -4.10 -11.14 -5.81
CA LEU A 17 -4.50 -10.32 -6.95
C LEU A 17 -3.53 -9.15 -7.16
N LEU A 18 -3.16 -8.46 -6.10
CA LEU A 18 -2.21 -7.36 -6.17
C LEU A 18 -0.83 -7.84 -6.58
N GLU A 19 -0.37 -8.98 -6.04
CA GLU A 19 0.92 -9.55 -6.43
C GLU A 19 0.94 -9.90 -7.91
N GLN A 20 -0.09 -10.55 -8.41
CA GLN A 20 -0.19 -10.91 -9.83
C GLN A 20 -0.22 -9.67 -10.72
N THR A 21 -0.99 -8.67 -10.31
CA THR A 21 -1.10 -7.42 -11.08
C THR A 21 0.24 -6.68 -11.12
N LEU A 22 0.96 -6.64 -10.01
CA LEU A 22 2.21 -5.89 -9.90
C LEU A 22 3.44 -6.68 -10.36
N GLU A 23 3.29 -7.98 -10.66
CA GLU A 23 4.37 -8.81 -11.17
C GLU A 23 4.99 -8.22 -12.44
N GLU A 24 4.17 -7.58 -13.27
CA GLU A 24 4.65 -6.89 -14.46
C GLU A 24 5.73 -5.86 -14.13
N LEU A 25 5.59 -5.16 -13.00
CA LEU A 25 6.56 -4.16 -12.58
C LEU A 25 7.87 -4.81 -12.12
N GLU A 26 7.78 -6.00 -11.50
CA GLU A 26 8.98 -6.76 -11.14
C GLU A 26 9.76 -7.17 -12.39
N ASP A 27 9.03 -7.55 -13.44
CA ASP A 27 9.62 -8.03 -14.68
C ASP A 27 10.22 -6.90 -15.54
N GLU A 28 9.54 -5.75 -15.59
CA GLU A 28 9.93 -4.64 -16.46
C GLU A 28 10.84 -3.59 -15.79
N PHE A 29 10.77 -3.49 -14.48
CA PHE A 29 11.50 -2.48 -13.71
C PHE A 29 12.21 -3.14 -12.54
N ASP A 30 13.10 -2.41 -11.89
CA ASP A 30 13.77 -2.89 -10.68
C ASP A 30 12.84 -2.66 -9.48
N VAL A 31 11.84 -3.52 -9.33
CA VAL A 31 10.82 -3.46 -8.28
C VAL A 31 10.76 -4.77 -7.51
N GLU A 32 10.71 -4.69 -6.19
CA GLU A 32 10.55 -5.83 -5.29
C GLU A 32 9.20 -5.73 -4.59
N LEU A 33 8.45 -6.83 -4.55
CA LEU A 33 7.16 -6.90 -3.86
C LEU A 33 7.31 -7.58 -2.51
N LEU A 34 6.73 -6.98 -1.48
CA LEU A 34 6.69 -7.50 -0.11
C LEU A 34 5.23 -7.60 0.32
N THR A 35 4.89 -8.56 1.17
CA THR A 35 3.53 -8.73 1.65
C THR A 35 3.48 -8.87 3.17
N ALA A 36 2.35 -8.43 3.75
CA ALA A 36 2.05 -8.59 5.16
C ALA A 36 0.56 -8.90 5.33
N SER A 37 0.22 -9.63 6.37
CA SER A 37 -1.15 -10.09 6.61
C SER A 37 -1.91 -9.29 7.65
N ASP A 38 -1.26 -8.41 8.37
CA ASP A 38 -1.89 -7.51 9.34
C ASP A 38 -1.05 -6.26 9.53
N GLY A 39 -1.60 -5.31 10.29
CA GLY A 39 -0.96 -4.02 10.50
C GLY A 39 0.36 -4.09 11.26
N GLU A 40 0.46 -4.99 12.24
CA GLU A 40 1.69 -5.14 13.01
C GLU A 40 2.83 -5.67 12.14
N GLU A 41 2.54 -6.69 11.34
CA GLU A 41 3.52 -7.25 10.39
C GLU A 41 3.91 -6.21 9.35
N GLY A 42 2.92 -5.47 8.83
CA GLY A 42 3.16 -4.40 7.86
C GLY A 42 4.08 -3.32 8.42
N LEU A 43 3.83 -2.90 9.65
CA LEU A 43 4.65 -1.88 10.30
C LEU A 43 6.07 -2.37 10.55
N ALA A 44 6.24 -3.65 10.91
CA ALA A 44 7.57 -4.24 11.07
C ALA A 44 8.36 -4.23 9.76
N ILE A 45 7.70 -4.54 8.65
CA ILE A 45 8.34 -4.50 7.34
C ILE A 45 8.70 -3.06 6.94
N ILE A 46 7.80 -2.11 7.23
CA ILE A 46 8.08 -0.70 6.96
C ILE A 46 9.33 -0.24 7.72
N ARG A 47 9.47 -0.63 8.97
CA ARG A 47 10.62 -0.28 9.80
C ARG A 47 11.93 -0.88 9.28
N ASN A 48 11.86 -2.12 8.80
CA ASN A 48 13.06 -2.83 8.35
C ASN A 48 13.45 -2.53 6.91
N ASP A 49 12.47 -2.40 6.02
CA ASP A 49 12.72 -2.34 4.58
C ASP A 49 12.47 -0.98 3.95
N HIS A 50 11.79 -0.07 4.63
CA HIS A 50 11.46 1.28 4.12
C HIS A 50 10.92 1.23 2.68
N PRO A 51 9.76 0.57 2.44
CA PRO A 51 9.20 0.48 1.10
C PRO A 51 8.86 1.87 0.54
N ASP A 52 8.89 1.98 -0.78
CA ASP A 52 8.58 3.24 -1.45
C ASP A 52 7.08 3.47 -1.59
N LEU A 53 6.32 2.39 -1.72
CA LEU A 53 4.87 2.43 -1.89
C LEU A 53 4.23 1.34 -1.05
N VAL A 54 3.14 1.66 -0.35
CA VAL A 54 2.40 0.71 0.50
C VAL A 54 0.93 0.71 0.09
N PHE A 55 0.41 -0.46 -0.27
CA PHE A 55 -1.03 -0.69 -0.41
C PHE A 55 -1.50 -1.22 0.94
N LEU A 56 -2.37 -0.50 1.61
CA LEU A 56 -2.69 -0.73 3.02
C LEU A 56 -4.20 -0.83 3.23
N ASP A 57 -4.66 -2.04 3.56
CA ASP A 57 -6.07 -2.26 3.89
C ASP A 57 -6.41 -1.53 5.19
N ILE A 58 -7.58 -0.90 5.23
CA ILE A 58 -8.03 -0.16 6.40
C ILE A 58 -8.56 -1.11 7.47
N MET A 59 -9.38 -2.08 7.08
CA MET A 59 -10.08 -2.96 8.02
C MET A 59 -9.32 -4.27 8.22
N MET A 60 -8.44 -4.28 9.22
CA MET A 60 -7.64 -5.46 9.57
C MET A 60 -7.69 -5.70 11.08
N PRO A 61 -7.51 -6.97 11.50
CA PRO A 61 -7.38 -7.25 12.94
C PRO A 61 -6.07 -6.68 13.50
N LYS A 62 -5.98 -6.60 14.81
CA LYS A 62 -4.82 -6.10 15.57
C LYS A 62 -4.62 -4.61 15.41
N MET A 63 -4.16 -4.16 14.25
CA MET A 63 -3.91 -2.75 13.99
C MET A 63 -4.48 -2.40 12.62
N ASN A 64 -5.44 -1.46 12.59
CA ASN A 64 -6.08 -1.09 11.32
C ASN A 64 -5.17 -0.17 10.48
N GLY A 65 -5.57 0.01 9.22
CA GLY A 65 -4.76 0.79 8.29
C GLY A 65 -4.59 2.26 8.66
N TYR A 66 -5.57 2.86 9.30
CA TYR A 66 -5.45 4.25 9.75
C TYR A 66 -4.34 4.39 10.80
N GLU A 67 -4.25 3.44 11.72
CA GLU A 67 -3.22 3.47 12.75
C GLU A 67 -1.82 3.34 12.16
N VAL A 68 -1.66 2.42 11.21
CA VAL A 68 -0.38 2.25 10.52
C VAL A 68 -0.01 3.52 9.75
N CYS A 69 -0.97 4.07 9.00
CA CYS A 69 -0.76 5.29 8.23
C CYS A 69 -0.33 6.45 9.12
N ARG A 70 -1.01 6.63 10.25
CA ARG A 70 -0.69 7.70 11.19
C ARG A 70 0.73 7.56 11.74
N ILE A 71 1.09 6.35 12.16
CA ILE A 71 2.43 6.10 12.71
C ILE A 71 3.52 6.42 11.68
N VAL A 72 3.32 5.98 10.45
CA VAL A 72 4.29 6.19 9.38
C VAL A 72 4.40 7.66 8.99
N MET A 73 3.25 8.34 8.86
CA MET A 73 3.25 9.73 8.39
C MET A 73 3.73 10.72 9.45
N GLU A 74 3.64 10.37 10.73
CA GLU A 74 4.10 11.24 11.82
C GLU A 74 5.60 11.10 12.12
N ASP A 75 6.27 10.11 11.56
CA ASP A 75 7.66 9.82 11.84
C ASP A 75 8.55 10.20 10.65
N GLU A 76 9.45 11.15 10.86
CA GLU A 76 10.32 11.69 9.81
C GLU A 76 11.22 10.62 9.17
N GLN A 77 11.54 9.55 9.88
CA GLN A 77 12.40 8.49 9.30
C GLN A 77 11.73 7.80 8.11
N TYR A 78 10.40 7.94 7.99
CA TYR A 78 9.63 7.33 6.89
C TYR A 78 9.22 8.35 5.83
N ASP A 79 9.85 9.50 5.80
CA ASP A 79 9.57 10.50 4.75
C ASP A 79 9.83 9.89 3.38
N GLY A 80 8.93 10.15 2.46
CA GLY A 80 9.03 9.61 1.11
C GLY A 80 8.26 8.33 0.88
N ILE A 81 7.80 7.65 1.95
CA ILE A 81 6.93 6.48 1.79
C ILE A 81 5.54 6.95 1.40
N LYS A 82 5.02 6.40 0.31
CA LYS A 82 3.68 6.77 -0.20
C LYS A 82 2.70 5.65 0.13
N ILE A 83 1.55 6.02 0.68
CA ILE A 83 0.53 5.06 1.12
C ILE A 83 -0.75 5.23 0.30
N ILE A 84 -1.26 4.10 -0.20
CA ILE A 84 -2.59 3.99 -0.81
C ILE A 84 -3.44 3.17 0.14
N LEU A 85 -4.53 3.76 0.63
CA LEU A 85 -5.45 3.05 1.51
C LEU A 85 -6.46 2.25 0.69
N LEU A 86 -6.70 1.01 1.07
CA LEU A 86 -7.66 0.12 0.40
C LEU A 86 -8.88 -0.07 1.28
N THR A 87 -10.07 0.00 0.68
CA THR A 87 -11.33 -0.18 1.40
C THR A 87 -12.25 -1.10 0.62
N ALA A 88 -13.09 -1.87 1.30
CA ALA A 88 -14.06 -2.73 0.65
C ALA A 88 -15.27 -1.92 0.21
N LYS A 89 -15.87 -2.31 -0.92
CA LYS A 89 -17.12 -1.71 -1.39
C LYS A 89 -18.20 -1.89 -0.34
N GLY A 90 -18.89 -0.81 -0.03
CA GLY A 90 -19.96 -0.82 0.95
C GLY A 90 -19.53 -0.55 2.39
N GLN A 91 -18.24 -0.48 2.65
CA GLN A 91 -17.75 -0.08 3.97
C GLN A 91 -17.77 1.43 4.09
N GLU A 92 -18.22 1.91 5.22
CA GLU A 92 -18.14 3.33 5.51
C GLU A 92 -16.74 3.65 5.99
N VAL A 93 -16.05 4.51 5.27
CA VAL A 93 -14.71 4.95 5.64
C VAL A 93 -14.64 6.47 5.52
N ASP A 94 -13.90 7.08 6.39
CA ASP A 94 -13.67 8.50 6.33
C ASP A 94 -12.46 8.78 5.44
N ARG A 95 -12.74 8.99 4.15
CA ARG A 95 -11.70 9.28 3.15
C ARG A 95 -10.92 10.53 3.50
N LYS A 96 -11.62 11.51 4.03
CA LYS A 96 -11.02 12.78 4.43
C LYS A 96 -9.98 12.54 5.54
N GLN A 97 -10.32 11.70 6.52
CA GLN A 97 -9.41 11.38 7.61
C GLN A 97 -8.10 10.76 7.09
N GLY A 98 -8.21 9.79 6.18
CA GLY A 98 -7.03 9.14 5.61
C GLY A 98 -6.15 10.09 4.82
N LEU A 99 -6.75 10.94 4.00
CA LEU A 99 -6.01 11.92 3.22
C LEU A 99 -5.36 12.97 4.11
N GLU A 100 -6.04 13.39 5.16
CA GLU A 100 -5.49 14.33 6.15
C GLU A 100 -4.30 13.72 6.90
N MET A 101 -4.27 12.40 7.05
CA MET A 101 -3.13 11.70 7.66
C MET A 101 -1.93 11.62 6.73
N GLY A 102 -2.10 11.93 5.45
CA GLY A 102 -1.00 11.94 4.49
C GLY A 102 -1.02 10.82 3.46
N ALA A 103 -2.08 9.99 3.44
CA ALA A 103 -2.23 8.98 2.39
C ALA A 103 -2.36 9.66 1.04
N LYS A 104 -1.76 9.08 0.01
CA LYS A 104 -1.80 9.67 -1.33
C LYS A 104 -3.15 9.50 -1.99
N MET A 105 -3.82 8.39 -1.75
CA MET A 105 -5.14 8.15 -2.31
C MET A 105 -5.85 7.00 -1.63
N TYR A 106 -7.11 6.84 -1.95
CA TYR A 106 -7.96 5.72 -1.60
C TYR A 106 -8.28 4.92 -2.84
N MET A 107 -8.38 3.61 -2.68
CA MET A 107 -8.91 2.74 -3.74
C MET A 107 -9.93 1.81 -3.12
N THR A 108 -11.03 1.58 -3.84
CA THR A 108 -12.11 0.70 -3.38
C THR A 108 -12.00 -0.67 -4.04
N LYS A 109 -12.13 -1.73 -3.24
CA LYS A 109 -12.16 -3.10 -3.74
C LYS A 109 -13.54 -3.41 -4.32
N PRO A 110 -13.67 -4.16 -5.41
CA PRO A 110 -12.58 -4.62 -6.27
C PRO A 110 -12.00 -3.48 -7.10
N PHE A 111 -10.69 -3.50 -7.31
CA PHE A 111 -10.02 -2.45 -8.07
C PHE A 111 -9.65 -2.95 -9.47
N ASP A 112 -9.47 -1.99 -10.38
CA ASP A 112 -9.07 -2.26 -11.76
C ASP A 112 -7.54 -2.50 -11.79
N PRO A 113 -7.08 -3.66 -12.29
CA PRO A 113 -5.64 -3.92 -12.42
C PRO A 113 -4.89 -2.84 -13.21
N ASP A 114 -5.48 -2.29 -14.26
CA ASP A 114 -4.84 -1.24 -15.05
C ASP A 114 -4.65 0.02 -14.23
N GLU A 115 -5.60 0.35 -13.37
CA GLU A 115 -5.50 1.49 -12.47
C GLU A 115 -4.39 1.28 -11.44
N ILE A 116 -4.29 0.06 -10.89
CA ILE A 116 -3.23 -0.29 -9.94
C ILE A 116 -1.85 -0.09 -10.58
N LEU A 117 -1.67 -0.56 -11.81
CA LEU A 117 -0.41 -0.42 -12.54
C LEU A 117 -0.07 1.05 -12.81
N LYS A 118 -1.06 1.81 -13.28
CA LYS A 118 -0.86 3.21 -13.60
C LYS A 118 -0.46 4.02 -12.36
N VAL A 119 -1.20 3.85 -11.27
CA VAL A 119 -0.94 4.56 -10.02
C VAL A 119 0.44 4.19 -9.47
N SER A 120 0.79 2.91 -9.52
CA SER A 120 2.10 2.44 -9.04
C SER A 120 3.23 3.06 -9.84
N LYS A 121 3.13 3.07 -11.16
CA LYS A 121 4.13 3.68 -12.02
C LYS A 121 4.27 5.18 -11.73
N ASP A 122 3.15 5.87 -11.58
CA ASP A 122 3.14 7.31 -11.31
C ASP A 122 3.79 7.62 -9.95
N LEU A 123 3.38 6.92 -8.90
CA LEU A 123 3.87 7.19 -7.55
C LEU A 123 5.33 6.77 -7.35
N LEU A 124 5.77 5.73 -8.04
CA LEU A 124 7.17 5.28 -7.99
C LEU A 124 8.05 6.01 -9.01
N GLU A 125 7.45 6.87 -9.83
CA GLU A 125 8.15 7.62 -10.87
C GLU A 125 8.89 6.69 -11.84
N LEU A 126 8.24 5.59 -12.21
CA LEU A 126 8.79 4.65 -13.19
C LEU A 126 8.50 5.15 -14.60
N GLU A 127 9.49 5.13 -15.45
CA GLU A 127 9.33 5.52 -16.85
C GLU A 127 8.92 4.31 -17.67
N ALA A 128 7.87 4.48 -18.45
CA ALA A 128 7.38 3.43 -19.32
C ALA A 128 8.28 3.25 -20.56
#